data_01ac963f469fdaa31aff7015f6ad60da
#
_entry.id   01ac963f469fdaa31aff7015f6ad60da
#
_cell.length_a   1.000
_cell.length_b   1.000
_cell.length_c   1.000
_cell.angle_alpha   90.00
_cell.angle_beta   90.00
_cell.angle_gamma   90.00
#
_symmetry.space_group_name_H-M   'P 1'
#
loop_
_entity.id
_entity.type
_entity.pdbx_description
1 polymer ?
#
loop_
_entity_poly.entity_id
_entity_poly.type
_entity_poly.pdbx_seq_one_letter_code
_entity_poly.pdbx_strand_id
1 'polypeptide(L)'
;MTAPAKWLKSFAEGPRLWVADPRERLDPPLGRWNLYIGGAHQQVPGYVNLDLVAAPGVDVVADAHALPFADDLFTRVECDAVLEHVRDPECAMREIERVLAPGGYAHIVTPFCHPFHEYPNDYRRFTPDGLKSMAGGLEVVAEGWRTGPAATMLVFTIEFAKMLLPFRWWRSLAHVVLTWTLWPLRYLDLYLRRQPYAHRLGNHCYLWLRRPTSRDTAG
;
A
#
# COMPACT_ATOMS: atom_id res chain seq x y z
N MET A 1 20.37 -13.01 -9.46
CA MET A 1 21.25 -11.81 -9.51
C MET A 1 22.38 -11.97 -8.51
N THR A 2 23.61 -11.69 -8.92
CA THR A 2 24.79 -11.70 -8.03
C THR A 2 24.74 -10.60 -6.98
N ALA A 3 25.43 -10.75 -5.84
CA ALA A 3 25.46 -9.76 -4.75
C ALA A 3 25.76 -8.31 -5.20
N PRO A 4 26.75 -8.05 -6.08
CA PRO A 4 27.02 -6.70 -6.56
C PRO A 4 25.87 -6.09 -7.37
N ALA A 5 25.11 -6.90 -8.13
CA ALA A 5 23.96 -6.40 -8.89
C ALA A 5 22.78 -6.00 -7.98
N LYS A 6 22.59 -6.70 -6.85
CA LYS A 6 21.57 -6.34 -5.85
C LYS A 6 21.92 -5.02 -5.15
N TRP A 7 23.20 -4.82 -4.80
CA TRP A 7 23.66 -3.58 -4.16
C TRP A 7 23.49 -2.37 -5.08
N LEU A 8 23.89 -2.48 -6.36
CA LEU A 8 23.73 -1.41 -7.34
C LEU A 8 22.26 -1.03 -7.55
N LYS A 9 21.37 -2.03 -7.59
CA LYS A 9 19.92 -1.79 -7.68
C LYS A 9 19.41 -1.04 -6.45
N SER A 10 19.74 -1.51 -5.25
CA SER A 10 19.34 -0.86 -3.98
C SER A 10 19.89 0.56 -3.86
N PHE A 11 21.13 0.80 -4.31
CA PHE A 11 21.72 2.15 -4.34
C PHE A 11 20.98 3.08 -5.31
N ALA A 12 20.62 2.58 -6.49
CA ALA A 12 19.90 3.34 -7.50
C ALA A 12 18.43 3.65 -7.09
N GLU A 13 17.79 2.76 -6.35
CA GLU A 13 16.47 2.98 -5.76
C GLU A 13 16.50 4.02 -4.63
N GLY A 14 17.63 4.13 -3.97
CA GLY A 14 17.85 5.08 -2.87
C GLY A 14 17.15 4.69 -1.55
N PRO A 15 17.30 5.53 -0.52
CA PRO A 15 16.65 5.31 0.77
C PRO A 15 15.15 5.59 0.69
N ARG A 16 14.39 4.94 1.56
CA ARG A 16 12.95 5.22 1.72
C ARG A 16 12.74 6.70 2.06
N LEU A 17 11.85 7.37 1.35
CA LEU A 17 11.53 8.80 1.54
C LEU A 17 10.48 9.05 2.64
N TRP A 18 10.05 8.03 3.34
CA TRP A 18 9.02 8.13 4.37
C TRP A 18 9.42 7.45 5.68
N VAL A 19 8.79 7.90 6.76
CA VAL A 19 8.89 7.31 8.09
C VAL A 19 7.56 6.61 8.39
N ALA A 20 7.61 5.35 8.82
CA ALA A 20 6.40 4.61 9.18
C ALA A 20 5.63 5.30 10.32
N ASP A 21 4.30 5.31 10.23
CA ASP A 21 3.48 5.74 11.36
C ASP A 21 3.33 4.56 12.33
N PRO A 22 3.72 4.71 13.60
CA PRO A 22 3.54 3.64 14.58
C PRO A 22 2.06 3.25 14.79
N ARG A 23 1.12 4.15 14.50
CA ARG A 23 -0.32 3.90 14.64
C ARG A 23 -0.86 2.95 13.56
N GLU A 24 -0.19 2.85 12.41
CA GLU A 24 -0.51 1.88 11.37
C GLU A 24 -0.27 0.42 11.82
N ARG A 25 0.59 0.24 12.81
CA ARG A 25 0.96 -1.08 13.33
C ARG A 25 -0.11 -1.65 14.27
N LEU A 26 -1.32 -1.86 13.76
CA LEU A 26 -2.15 -2.91 14.30
C LEU A 26 -1.51 -4.21 13.82
N ASP A 27 -1.08 -5.09 14.71
CA ASP A 27 -0.47 -6.36 14.34
C ASP A 27 -1.33 -7.54 14.81
N PRO A 28 -2.50 -7.75 14.17
CA PRO A 28 -3.34 -8.89 14.49
C PRO A 28 -2.57 -10.18 14.20
N PRO A 29 -2.78 -11.23 14.98
CA PRO A 29 -2.03 -12.48 14.81
C PRO A 29 -2.25 -13.06 13.42
N LEU A 30 -1.18 -13.61 12.85
CA LEU A 30 -1.29 -14.44 11.65
C LEU A 30 -1.98 -15.75 12.00
N GLY A 31 -2.96 -16.12 11.19
CA GLY A 31 -3.59 -17.43 11.28
C GLY A 31 -2.86 -18.48 10.41
N ARG A 32 -3.53 -19.61 10.21
CA ARG A 32 -3.03 -20.68 9.33
C ARG A 32 -2.91 -20.19 7.89
N TRP A 33 -3.86 -19.39 7.43
CA TRP A 33 -3.91 -18.84 6.08
C TRP A 33 -4.03 -17.32 6.12
N ASN A 34 -3.14 -16.65 5.43
CA ASN A 34 -3.13 -15.21 5.26
C ASN A 34 -2.89 -14.90 3.79
N LEU A 35 -3.47 -13.83 3.26
CA LEU A 35 -3.41 -13.46 1.85
C LEU A 35 -2.73 -12.10 1.70
N TYR A 36 -1.78 -12.01 0.78
CA TYR A 36 -1.18 -10.76 0.33
C TYR A 36 -1.54 -10.52 -1.13
N ILE A 37 -2.32 -9.48 -1.40
CA ILE A 37 -2.77 -9.09 -2.75
C ILE A 37 -1.83 -8.02 -3.29
N GLY A 38 -1.35 -8.22 -4.53
CA GLY A 38 -0.40 -7.29 -5.18
C GLY A 38 1.05 -7.53 -4.75
N GLY A 39 1.42 -8.77 -4.46
CA GLY A 39 2.72 -9.16 -3.94
C GLY A 39 3.90 -8.99 -4.90
N ALA A 40 3.69 -8.58 -6.15
CA ALA A 40 4.64 -8.47 -7.26
C ALA A 40 6.13 -8.50 -6.85
N HIS A 41 6.85 -9.55 -7.18
CA HIS A 41 8.27 -9.75 -6.87
C HIS A 41 8.66 -9.82 -5.38
N GLN A 42 7.70 -9.74 -4.45
CA GLN A 42 7.92 -9.85 -3.02
C GLN A 42 7.26 -11.13 -2.50
N GLN A 43 8.06 -12.04 -1.99
CA GLN A 43 7.51 -13.15 -1.20
C GLN A 43 7.40 -12.69 0.25
N VAL A 44 6.17 -12.53 0.73
CA VAL A 44 5.91 -12.14 2.12
C VAL A 44 5.75 -13.42 2.96
N PRO A 45 6.66 -13.71 3.89
CA PRO A 45 6.60 -14.93 4.69
C PRO A 45 5.30 -15.02 5.49
N GLY A 46 4.67 -16.21 5.49
CA GLY A 46 3.42 -16.44 6.22
C GLY A 46 2.15 -16.06 5.45
N TYR A 47 2.28 -15.62 4.20
CA TYR A 47 1.17 -15.28 3.32
C TYR A 47 1.17 -16.10 2.05
N VAL A 48 -0.01 -16.35 1.51
CA VAL A 48 -0.23 -16.71 0.12
C VAL A 48 -0.11 -15.41 -0.68
N ASN A 49 0.87 -15.31 -1.57
CA ASN A 49 1.10 -14.10 -2.35
C ASN A 49 0.36 -14.19 -3.68
N LEU A 50 -0.61 -13.30 -3.90
CA LEU A 50 -1.41 -13.22 -5.12
C LEU A 50 -1.05 -11.98 -5.90
N ASP A 51 -0.94 -12.12 -7.22
CA ASP A 51 -0.79 -11.00 -8.15
C ASP A 51 -1.51 -11.29 -9.47
N LEU A 52 -1.82 -10.23 -10.22
CA LEU A 52 -2.39 -10.35 -11.57
C LEU A 52 -1.40 -10.96 -12.57
N VAL A 53 -0.10 -10.78 -12.34
CA VAL A 53 0.98 -11.18 -13.23
C VAL A 53 1.90 -12.20 -12.56
N ALA A 54 2.23 -13.27 -13.30
CA ALA A 54 3.19 -14.26 -12.84
C ALA A 54 4.58 -13.63 -12.66
N ALA A 55 5.13 -13.75 -11.43
CA ALA A 55 6.44 -13.24 -11.07
C ALA A 55 7.07 -14.11 -9.98
N PRO A 56 8.41 -14.07 -9.81
CA PRO A 56 9.05 -14.74 -8.68
C PRO A 56 8.50 -14.23 -7.34
N GLY A 57 8.02 -15.14 -6.50
CA GLY A 57 7.40 -14.83 -5.21
C GLY A 57 5.87 -14.74 -5.24
N VAL A 58 5.24 -14.86 -6.42
CA VAL A 58 3.77 -15.00 -6.56
C VAL A 58 3.42 -16.47 -6.48
N ASP A 59 2.55 -16.83 -5.54
CA ASP A 59 2.06 -18.20 -5.34
C ASP A 59 0.80 -18.47 -6.20
N VAL A 60 -0.05 -17.46 -6.38
CA VAL A 60 -1.31 -17.56 -7.14
C VAL A 60 -1.43 -16.37 -8.10
N VAL A 61 -1.66 -16.66 -9.38
CA VAL A 61 -1.94 -15.66 -10.41
C VAL A 61 -3.44 -15.53 -10.57
N ALA A 62 -4.02 -14.41 -10.16
CA ALA A 62 -5.46 -14.16 -10.25
C ALA A 62 -5.79 -12.66 -10.22
N ASP A 63 -7.01 -12.33 -10.66
CA ASP A 63 -7.57 -11.00 -10.59
C ASP A 63 -8.24 -10.77 -9.22
N ALA A 64 -8.00 -9.61 -8.62
CA ALA A 64 -8.62 -9.22 -7.35
C ALA A 64 -10.16 -9.09 -7.42
N HIS A 65 -10.71 -8.97 -8.63
CA HIS A 65 -12.17 -8.99 -8.84
C HIS A 65 -12.82 -10.37 -8.67
N ALA A 66 -12.03 -11.46 -8.68
CA ALA A 66 -12.51 -12.84 -8.56
C ALA A 66 -11.41 -13.69 -7.91
N LEU A 67 -11.32 -13.63 -6.58
CA LEU A 67 -10.32 -14.37 -5.83
C LEU A 67 -10.61 -15.88 -5.86
N PRO A 68 -9.65 -16.72 -6.28
CA PRO A 68 -9.87 -18.18 -6.46
C PRO A 68 -9.78 -18.93 -5.12
N PHE A 69 -10.41 -18.40 -4.09
CA PHE A 69 -10.42 -18.97 -2.75
C PHE A 69 -11.83 -19.13 -2.22
N ALA A 70 -12.00 -20.10 -1.31
CA ALA A 70 -13.25 -20.30 -0.59
C ALA A 70 -13.57 -19.11 0.33
N ASP A 71 -14.85 -18.96 0.66
CA ASP A 71 -15.31 -18.01 1.67
C ASP A 71 -14.67 -18.35 3.03
N ASP A 72 -14.50 -17.35 3.89
CA ASP A 72 -14.11 -17.51 5.29
C ASP A 72 -12.73 -18.17 5.51
N LEU A 73 -11.83 -18.11 4.53
CA LEU A 73 -10.56 -18.84 4.55
C LEU A 73 -9.45 -18.11 5.30
N PHE A 74 -9.29 -16.80 5.10
CA PHE A 74 -8.12 -16.06 5.54
C PHE A 74 -8.37 -15.34 6.86
N THR A 75 -7.41 -15.48 7.78
CA THR A 75 -7.41 -14.74 9.05
C THR A 75 -6.95 -13.30 8.86
N ARG A 76 -6.07 -13.07 7.88
CA ARG A 76 -5.53 -11.75 7.56
C ARG A 76 -5.39 -11.57 6.05
N VAL A 77 -5.78 -10.41 5.55
CA VAL A 77 -5.62 -9.99 4.16
C VAL A 77 -4.87 -8.66 4.13
N GLU A 78 -3.79 -8.59 3.35
CA GLU A 78 -3.06 -7.36 3.05
C GLU A 78 -3.32 -6.95 1.60
N CYS A 79 -3.70 -5.70 1.39
CA CYS A 79 -3.91 -5.12 0.06
C CYS A 79 -3.24 -3.74 0.04
N ASP A 80 -1.99 -3.69 -0.41
CA ASP A 80 -1.11 -2.52 -0.32
C ASP A 80 -0.85 -1.94 -1.70
N ALA A 81 -1.37 -0.75 -1.96
CA ALA A 81 -1.24 -0.02 -3.22
C ALA A 81 -1.68 -0.87 -4.45
N VAL A 82 -2.89 -1.43 -4.37
CA VAL A 82 -3.49 -2.26 -5.43
C VAL A 82 -4.81 -1.68 -5.93
N LEU A 83 -5.66 -1.15 -5.03
CA LEU A 83 -7.01 -0.74 -5.40
C LEU A 83 -7.04 0.42 -6.41
N GLU A 84 -6.00 1.24 -6.47
CA GLU A 84 -5.84 2.28 -7.49
C GLU A 84 -5.64 1.72 -8.90
N HIS A 85 -5.12 0.49 -9.00
CA HIS A 85 -4.87 -0.24 -10.24
C HIS A 85 -6.03 -1.15 -10.66
N VAL A 86 -7.05 -1.24 -9.83
CA VAL A 86 -8.22 -2.09 -10.04
C VAL A 86 -9.36 -1.27 -10.68
N ARG A 87 -9.99 -1.83 -11.71
CA ARG A 87 -11.05 -1.13 -12.45
C ARG A 87 -12.31 -0.94 -11.61
N ASP A 88 -12.69 -1.95 -10.83
CA ASP A 88 -13.84 -1.93 -9.91
C ASP A 88 -13.35 -2.29 -8.49
N PRO A 89 -12.88 -1.28 -7.71
CA PRO A 89 -12.36 -1.53 -6.37
C PRO A 89 -13.45 -1.98 -5.37
N GLU A 90 -14.71 -1.62 -5.60
CA GLU A 90 -15.82 -2.11 -4.79
C GLU A 90 -15.99 -3.63 -4.96
N CYS A 91 -15.80 -4.15 -6.18
CA CYS A 91 -15.80 -5.60 -6.43
C CYS A 91 -14.64 -6.28 -5.69
N ALA A 92 -13.43 -5.73 -5.79
CA ALA A 92 -12.28 -6.27 -5.08
C ALA A 92 -12.47 -6.24 -3.55
N MET A 93 -13.07 -5.18 -3.01
CA MET A 93 -13.37 -5.09 -1.58
C MET A 93 -14.41 -6.14 -1.14
N ARG A 94 -15.43 -6.41 -1.96
CA ARG A 94 -16.39 -7.50 -1.68
C ARG A 94 -15.72 -8.88 -1.68
N GLU A 95 -14.77 -9.11 -2.58
CA GLU A 95 -13.99 -10.36 -2.61
C GLU A 95 -13.09 -10.49 -1.37
N ILE A 96 -12.43 -9.39 -0.95
CA ILE A 96 -11.65 -9.36 0.31
C ILE A 96 -12.55 -9.69 1.50
N GLU A 97 -13.75 -9.10 1.59
CA GLU A 97 -14.72 -9.40 2.65
C GLU A 97 -15.15 -10.88 2.61
N ARG A 98 -15.44 -11.43 1.42
CA ARG A 98 -15.87 -12.82 1.25
C ARG A 98 -14.85 -13.84 1.73
N VAL A 99 -13.58 -13.65 1.35
CA VAL A 99 -12.51 -14.61 1.69
C VAL A 99 -11.97 -14.46 3.12
N LEU A 100 -12.27 -13.34 3.77
CA LEU A 100 -11.83 -13.06 5.14
C LEU A 100 -12.68 -13.85 6.14
N ALA A 101 -12.06 -14.59 7.04
CA ALA A 101 -12.77 -15.35 8.07
C ALA A 101 -13.50 -14.44 9.07
N PRO A 102 -14.61 -14.85 9.70
CA PRO A 102 -15.21 -14.11 10.80
C PRO A 102 -14.18 -13.80 11.91
N GLY A 103 -14.11 -12.55 12.34
CA GLY A 103 -13.09 -12.05 13.26
C GLY A 103 -11.72 -11.77 12.63
N GLY A 104 -11.53 -12.06 11.35
CA GLY A 104 -10.33 -11.79 10.59
C GLY A 104 -10.14 -10.30 10.27
N TYR A 105 -8.94 -9.93 9.82
CA TYR A 105 -8.54 -8.54 9.59
C TYR A 105 -8.06 -8.31 8.17
N ALA A 106 -8.47 -7.18 7.59
CA ALA A 106 -7.90 -6.69 6.33
C ALA A 106 -7.17 -5.37 6.56
N HIS A 107 -5.97 -5.25 6.00
CA HIS A 107 -5.20 -4.03 5.94
C HIS A 107 -5.18 -3.51 4.52
N ILE A 108 -5.79 -2.36 4.30
CA ILE A 108 -5.93 -1.73 2.99
C ILE A 108 -5.13 -0.45 2.97
N VAL A 109 -4.26 -0.30 1.98
CA VAL A 109 -3.48 0.94 1.79
C VAL A 109 -3.65 1.43 0.38
N THR A 110 -3.91 2.72 0.23
CA THR A 110 -4.14 3.35 -1.08
C THR A 110 -3.49 4.73 -1.17
N PRO A 111 -3.03 5.16 -2.35
CA PRO A 111 -2.50 6.50 -2.55
C PRO A 111 -3.63 7.55 -2.57
N PHE A 112 -3.35 8.70 -1.97
CA PHE A 112 -4.14 9.92 -2.08
C PHE A 112 -3.34 11.01 -2.80
N CYS A 113 -2.33 11.59 -2.15
CA CYS A 113 -1.49 12.62 -2.74
C CYS A 113 -0.19 12.00 -3.27
N HIS A 114 -0.29 11.29 -4.39
CA HIS A 114 0.81 10.57 -5.02
C HIS A 114 0.86 10.84 -6.53
N PRO A 115 2.05 10.97 -7.14
CA PRO A 115 2.16 11.10 -8.58
C PRO A 115 1.50 9.95 -9.32
N PHE A 116 1.07 10.21 -10.55
CA PHE A 116 0.54 9.18 -11.44
C PHE A 116 1.60 8.09 -11.68
N HIS A 117 1.21 6.82 -11.53
CA HIS A 117 2.09 5.67 -11.72
C HIS A 117 1.30 4.47 -12.28
N GLU A 118 1.64 4.03 -13.46
CA GLU A 118 0.96 2.93 -14.16
C GLU A 118 1.52 1.57 -13.75
N TYR A 119 0.60 0.62 -13.34
CA TYR A 119 0.98 -0.76 -13.11
C TYR A 119 -0.22 -1.74 -13.23
N PRO A 120 -0.66 -2.15 -14.40
CA PRO A 120 -0.43 -1.54 -15.73
C PRO A 120 -1.23 -0.25 -15.95
N ASN A 121 -2.24 0.04 -15.15
CA ASN A 121 -3.09 1.22 -15.20
C ASN A 121 -3.15 1.86 -13.83
N ASP A 122 -3.46 3.15 -13.76
CA ASP A 122 -3.64 3.92 -12.54
C ASP A 122 -4.97 4.67 -12.67
N TYR A 123 -6.03 4.13 -12.05
CA TYR A 123 -7.40 4.60 -12.27
C TYR A 123 -7.84 5.67 -11.27
N ARG A 124 -7.36 5.60 -10.01
CA ARG A 124 -7.96 6.36 -8.91
C ARG A 124 -6.98 6.80 -7.84
N ARG A 125 -7.42 7.82 -7.09
CA ARG A 125 -6.87 8.23 -5.81
C ARG A 125 -8.00 8.20 -4.79
N PHE A 126 -7.69 7.72 -3.59
CA PHE A 126 -8.70 7.53 -2.56
C PHE A 126 -8.51 8.55 -1.43
N THR A 127 -9.59 9.23 -1.07
CA THR A 127 -9.66 9.89 0.23
C THR A 127 -9.96 8.86 1.32
N PRO A 128 -9.62 9.12 2.59
CA PRO A 128 -10.01 8.21 3.69
C PRO A 128 -11.51 7.90 3.72
N ASP A 129 -12.36 8.90 3.51
CA ASP A 129 -13.82 8.70 3.49
C ASP A 129 -14.28 7.90 2.27
N GLY A 130 -13.68 8.15 1.09
CA GLY A 130 -13.94 7.35 -0.11
C GLY A 130 -13.53 5.88 0.08
N LEU A 131 -12.41 5.62 0.73
CA LEU A 131 -11.99 4.26 1.04
C LEU A 131 -12.92 3.59 2.07
N LYS A 132 -13.31 4.31 3.12
CA LYS A 132 -14.28 3.81 4.12
C LYS A 132 -15.65 3.46 3.52
N SER A 133 -16.11 4.22 2.54
CA SER A 133 -17.42 3.94 1.90
C SER A 133 -17.47 2.57 1.19
N MET A 134 -16.31 1.98 0.90
CA MET A 134 -16.20 0.65 0.28
C MET A 134 -16.01 -0.48 1.29
N ALA A 135 -16.01 -0.19 2.59
CA ALA A 135 -15.76 -1.21 3.63
C ALA A 135 -16.85 -2.31 3.71
N GLY A 136 -18.03 -2.08 3.10
CA GLY A 136 -19.11 -3.07 3.11
C GLY A 136 -19.57 -3.42 4.53
N GLY A 137 -19.59 -4.70 4.85
CA GLY A 137 -19.93 -5.22 6.17
C GLY A 137 -18.75 -5.28 7.15
N LEU A 138 -17.56 -4.79 6.74
CA LEU A 138 -16.38 -4.77 7.59
C LEU A 138 -16.37 -3.56 8.54
N GLU A 139 -15.95 -3.76 9.78
CA GLU A 139 -15.78 -2.70 10.78
C GLU A 139 -14.42 -2.02 10.62
N VAL A 140 -14.41 -0.68 10.61
CA VAL A 140 -13.15 0.10 10.66
C VAL A 140 -12.61 0.08 12.08
N VAL A 141 -11.48 -0.58 12.30
CA VAL A 141 -10.84 -0.68 13.63
C VAL A 141 -9.67 0.29 13.81
N ALA A 142 -9.04 0.71 12.71
CA ALA A 142 -8.06 1.79 12.73
C ALA A 142 -7.96 2.44 11.34
N GLU A 143 -7.64 3.72 11.31
CA GLU A 143 -7.44 4.48 10.08
C GLU A 143 -6.36 5.55 10.27
N GLY A 144 -5.76 5.98 9.17
CA GLY A 144 -4.78 7.07 9.23
C GLY A 144 -4.00 7.26 7.95
N TRP A 145 -2.90 7.98 8.11
CA TRP A 145 -1.95 8.26 7.03
C TRP A 145 -0.65 7.47 7.25
N ARG A 146 -0.32 6.57 6.33
CA ARG A 146 0.93 5.82 6.34
C ARG A 146 2.13 6.75 6.20
N THR A 147 2.03 7.73 5.29
CA THR A 147 3.10 8.66 4.96
C THR A 147 2.63 10.10 5.10
N GLY A 148 3.49 10.92 5.65
CA GLY A 148 3.16 12.30 6.01
C GLY A 148 3.45 13.33 4.91
N PRO A 149 3.23 14.63 5.21
CA PRO A 149 3.41 15.75 4.29
C PRO A 149 4.82 15.88 3.71
N ALA A 150 5.87 15.63 4.52
CA ALA A 150 7.25 15.74 4.03
C ALA A 150 7.53 14.68 2.96
N ALA A 151 7.12 13.43 3.19
CA ALA A 151 7.26 12.37 2.21
C ALA A 151 6.56 12.71 0.89
N THR A 152 5.36 13.27 0.96
CA THR A 152 4.61 13.75 -0.21
C THR A 152 5.41 14.79 -0.99
N MET A 153 5.88 15.83 -0.30
CA MET A 153 6.64 16.91 -0.94
C MET A 153 7.95 16.41 -1.56
N LEU A 154 8.64 15.46 -0.90
CA LEU A 154 9.86 14.86 -1.45
C LEU A 154 9.60 14.13 -2.76
N VAL A 155 8.58 13.28 -2.80
CA VAL A 155 8.21 12.54 -4.02
C VAL A 155 7.87 13.50 -5.15
N PHE A 156 7.01 14.50 -4.91
CA PHE A 156 6.65 15.48 -5.93
C PHE A 156 7.84 16.33 -6.38
N THR A 157 8.73 16.74 -5.47
CA THR A 157 9.94 17.51 -5.80
C THR A 157 10.87 16.73 -6.72
N ILE A 158 11.08 15.44 -6.43
CA ILE A 158 11.91 14.57 -7.26
C ILE A 158 11.29 14.38 -8.64
N GLU A 159 9.99 14.07 -8.72
CA GLU A 159 9.30 13.92 -9.99
C GLU A 159 9.31 15.22 -10.80
N PHE A 160 9.04 16.36 -10.17
CA PHE A 160 9.12 17.66 -10.83
C PHE A 160 10.52 17.95 -11.38
N ALA A 161 11.57 17.73 -10.59
CA ALA A 161 12.95 17.94 -11.05
C ALA A 161 13.30 17.03 -12.25
N LYS A 162 12.84 15.78 -12.27
CA LYS A 162 13.02 14.87 -13.40
C LYS A 162 12.34 15.40 -14.68
N MET A 163 11.19 16.07 -14.57
CA MET A 163 10.47 16.62 -15.72
C MET A 163 11.24 17.77 -16.41
N LEU A 164 12.10 18.47 -15.68
CA LEU A 164 12.93 19.55 -16.25
C LEU A 164 14.11 19.02 -17.08
N LEU A 165 14.38 17.71 -17.04
CA LEU A 165 15.56 17.13 -17.67
C LEU A 165 15.20 16.39 -18.96
N PRO A 166 15.87 16.67 -20.10
CA PRO A 166 15.49 16.13 -21.40
C PRO A 166 15.85 14.64 -21.57
N PHE A 167 16.97 14.20 -21.03
CA PHE A 167 17.50 12.85 -21.29
C PHE A 167 17.25 11.89 -20.15
N ARG A 168 16.98 10.60 -20.48
CA ARG A 168 16.70 9.54 -19.48
C ARG A 168 17.81 9.40 -18.43
N TRP A 169 19.07 9.45 -18.84
CA TRP A 169 20.19 9.29 -17.90
C TRP A 169 20.31 10.45 -16.92
N TRP A 170 20.01 11.70 -17.34
CA TRP A 170 19.91 12.84 -16.42
C TRP A 170 18.78 12.66 -15.40
N ARG A 171 17.63 12.14 -15.84
CA ARG A 171 16.51 11.84 -14.95
C ARG A 171 16.86 10.78 -13.91
N SER A 172 17.57 9.72 -14.34
CA SER A 172 18.04 8.67 -13.42
C SER A 172 19.09 9.20 -12.44
N LEU A 173 20.02 10.00 -12.91
CA LEU A 173 21.02 10.63 -12.05
C LEU A 173 20.37 11.59 -11.04
N ALA A 174 19.45 12.45 -11.49
CA ALA A 174 18.71 13.36 -10.63
C ALA A 174 17.89 12.60 -9.58
N HIS A 175 17.24 11.50 -9.96
CA HIS A 175 16.53 10.64 -9.02
C HIS A 175 17.47 10.16 -7.90
N VAL A 176 18.59 9.56 -8.25
CA VAL A 176 19.56 9.06 -7.27
C VAL A 176 20.09 10.20 -6.38
N VAL A 177 20.57 11.28 -6.99
CA VAL A 177 21.16 12.40 -6.25
C VAL A 177 20.13 13.04 -5.31
N LEU A 178 18.94 13.36 -5.81
CA LEU A 178 17.90 14.00 -5.00
C LEU A 178 17.39 13.08 -3.90
N THR A 179 17.19 11.79 -4.19
CA THR A 179 16.76 10.84 -3.18
C THR A 179 17.78 10.75 -2.03
N TRP A 180 19.07 10.64 -2.34
CA TRP A 180 20.14 10.57 -1.32
C TRP A 180 20.39 11.88 -0.59
N THR A 181 20.17 13.02 -1.22
CA THR A 181 20.38 14.33 -0.57
C THR A 181 19.19 14.78 0.25
N LEU A 182 17.97 14.50 -0.23
CA LEU A 182 16.74 14.99 0.40
C LEU A 182 16.12 14.01 1.41
N TRP A 183 16.52 12.72 1.40
CA TRP A 183 15.93 11.72 2.29
C TRP A 183 15.91 12.08 3.78
N PRO A 184 16.89 12.84 4.35
CA PRO A 184 16.81 13.19 5.77
C PRO A 184 15.59 14.07 6.10
N LEU A 185 15.07 14.83 5.11
CA LEU A 185 13.90 15.69 5.31
C LEU A 185 12.62 14.89 5.63
N ARG A 186 12.59 13.58 5.36
CA ARG A 186 11.48 12.70 5.78
C ARG A 186 11.22 12.75 7.29
N TYR A 187 12.24 13.02 8.10
CA TYR A 187 12.11 13.10 9.55
C TYR A 187 11.30 14.32 10.02
N LEU A 188 11.07 15.32 9.15
CA LEU A 188 10.12 16.39 9.42
C LEU A 188 8.70 15.84 9.65
N ASP A 189 8.37 14.67 9.12
CA ASP A 189 7.09 14.02 9.36
C ASP A 189 6.87 13.62 10.82
N LEU A 190 7.91 13.47 11.63
CA LEU A 190 7.76 13.27 13.08
C LEU A 190 7.11 14.48 13.76
N TYR A 191 7.29 15.67 13.20
CA TYR A 191 6.65 16.91 13.64
C TYR A 191 5.38 17.21 12.82
N LEU A 192 5.46 17.19 11.49
CA LEU A 192 4.38 17.62 10.60
C LEU A 192 3.10 16.79 10.75
N ARG A 193 3.19 15.50 11.01
CA ARG A 193 2.02 14.63 11.26
C ARG A 193 1.15 15.05 12.45
N ARG A 194 1.71 15.82 13.37
CA ARG A 194 0.99 16.34 14.55
C ARG A 194 0.23 17.63 14.25
N GLN A 195 0.47 18.23 13.08
CA GLN A 195 -0.18 19.48 12.71
C GLN A 195 -1.63 19.24 12.28
N PRO A 196 -2.56 20.15 12.60
CA PRO A 196 -4.00 20.00 12.30
C PRO A 196 -4.30 19.77 10.81
N TYR A 197 -3.47 20.31 9.92
CA TYR A 197 -3.67 20.26 8.48
C TYR A 197 -2.81 19.20 7.77
N ALA A 198 -2.12 18.34 8.52
CA ALA A 198 -1.25 17.30 7.94
C ALA A 198 -1.98 16.38 6.96
N HIS A 199 -3.27 16.10 7.22
CA HIS A 199 -4.12 15.27 6.38
C HIS A 199 -4.28 15.80 4.95
N ARG A 200 -4.10 17.11 4.72
CA ARG A 200 -4.22 17.70 3.36
C ARG A 200 -3.12 17.27 2.41
N LEU A 201 -1.99 16.81 2.95
CA LEU A 201 -0.81 16.39 2.19
C LEU A 201 -0.38 14.97 2.55
N GLY A 202 -1.28 14.14 3.06
CA GLY A 202 -1.00 12.71 3.26
C GLY A 202 -0.79 12.01 1.92
N ASN A 203 0.24 11.16 1.82
CA ASN A 203 0.55 10.49 0.55
C ASN A 203 -0.28 9.22 0.38
N HIS A 204 -0.22 8.31 1.34
CA HIS A 204 -1.04 7.09 1.37
C HIS A 204 -1.89 7.08 2.63
N CYS A 205 -3.17 6.75 2.49
CA CYS A 205 -4.03 6.44 3.61
C CYS A 205 -4.14 4.93 3.81
N TYR A 206 -4.46 4.53 5.03
CA TYR A 206 -4.69 3.13 5.36
C TYR A 206 -5.97 2.94 6.14
N LEU A 207 -6.59 1.76 5.99
CA LEU A 207 -7.63 1.23 6.87
C LEU A 207 -7.21 -0.14 7.38
N TRP A 208 -7.45 -0.35 8.68
CA TRP A 208 -7.59 -1.67 9.25
C TRP A 208 -9.07 -1.98 9.40
N LEU A 209 -9.50 -3.04 8.77
CA LEU A 209 -10.87 -3.51 8.78
C LEU A 209 -10.93 -4.85 9.51
N ARG A 210 -12.04 -5.12 10.20
CA ARG A 210 -12.31 -6.39 10.86
C ARG A 210 -13.63 -6.94 10.36
N ARG A 211 -13.69 -8.21 10.04
CA ARG A 211 -14.96 -8.88 9.76
C ARG A 211 -15.68 -9.22 11.08
N PRO A 212 -16.91 -8.76 11.31
CA PRO A 212 -17.67 -9.08 12.51
C PRO A 212 -17.83 -10.59 12.70
N THR A 213 -17.91 -11.01 13.95
CA THR A 213 -18.32 -12.39 14.29
C THR A 213 -19.81 -12.43 14.55
N SER A 214 -20.41 -13.63 14.53
CA SER A 214 -21.82 -13.79 14.85
C SER A 214 -22.18 -13.32 16.27
N ARG A 215 -21.22 -13.19 17.15
CA ARG A 215 -21.42 -12.65 18.51
C ARG A 215 -21.55 -11.12 18.50
N ASP A 216 -20.84 -10.44 17.59
CA ASP A 216 -20.84 -8.97 17.47
C ASP A 216 -22.17 -8.46 16.86
N THR A 217 -22.88 -9.30 16.09
CA THR A 217 -24.16 -8.95 15.44
C THR A 217 -25.40 -9.26 16.29
N ALA A 218 -25.25 -9.91 17.44
CA ALA A 218 -26.35 -10.34 18.31
C ALA A 218 -26.58 -9.42 19.52
N GLY A 219 -25.95 -8.26 19.58
CA GLY A 219 -26.10 -7.20 20.57
C GLY A 219 -26.72 -5.98 19.94
#